data_88cc829144f2b94c00fb1ab71a1bb8b1
#
_entry.id   88cc829144f2b94c00fb1ab71a1bb8b1
#
_cell.length_a   1.000
_cell.length_b   1.000
_cell.length_c   1.000
_cell.angle_alpha   90.00
_cell.angle_beta   90.00
_cell.angle_gamma   90.00
#
_symmetry.space_group_name_H-M   'P 1'
#
loop_
_entity.id
_entity.type
_entity.pdbx_description
1 polymer ?
#
loop_
_entity_poly.entity_id
_entity_poly.type
_entity_poly.pdbx_seq_one_letter_code
_entity_poly.pdbx_strand_id
1 'polypeptide(L)'
;TGVDVSSCGLTVNQANTEYTDFVCSDDKAWMLQNVAKYEVSGDKVVKVILDYKYDKSEIANKQKEIDSVVNSIVSSAKSCKTDYDKAKFVYDYLIDNFKYDNTLSNQTTYDLYKEIRNL
;
A
#
# COMPACT_ATOMS: atom_id res chain seq x y z
N THR A 1 1.85 -11.94 12.83
CA THR A 1 3.14 -12.55 12.44
C THR A 1 4.28 -11.64 12.84
N GLY A 2 5.29 -12.18 13.55
CA GLY A 2 6.44 -11.41 14.01
C GLY A 2 7.64 -11.58 13.07
N VAL A 3 8.32 -10.49 12.78
CA VAL A 3 9.56 -10.45 11.98
C VAL A 3 10.72 -10.10 12.92
N ASP A 4 11.76 -10.95 12.97
CA ASP A 4 12.98 -10.68 13.72
C ASP A 4 13.77 -9.57 13.02
N VAL A 5 14.08 -8.51 13.76
CA VAL A 5 14.87 -7.36 13.30
C VAL A 5 16.02 -7.04 14.27
N SER A 6 16.37 -7.98 15.13
CA SER A 6 17.40 -7.78 16.17
C SER A 6 18.76 -7.35 15.59
N SER A 7 19.10 -7.85 14.39
CA SER A 7 20.32 -7.47 13.68
C SER A 7 20.34 -6.04 13.14
N CYS A 8 19.17 -5.38 13.05
CA CYS A 8 19.08 -4.02 12.51
C CYS A 8 19.48 -2.94 13.52
N GLY A 9 19.46 -3.26 14.83
CA GLY A 9 19.87 -2.35 15.90
C GLY A 9 19.01 -1.07 16.01
N LEU A 10 17.75 -1.12 15.59
CA LEU A 10 16.85 0.04 15.55
C LEU A 10 16.30 0.37 16.94
N THR A 11 16.18 1.64 17.26
CA THR A 11 15.31 2.13 18.34
C THR A 11 13.84 2.06 17.94
N VAL A 12 12.91 2.15 18.91
CA VAL A 12 11.46 2.18 18.63
C VAL A 12 11.09 3.30 17.66
N ASN A 13 11.66 4.50 17.84
CA ASN A 13 11.36 5.63 16.94
C ASN A 13 11.83 5.38 15.51
N GLN A 14 13.04 4.82 15.35
CA GLN A 14 13.54 4.47 14.01
C GLN A 14 12.70 3.39 13.37
N ALA A 15 12.37 2.31 14.10
CA ALA A 15 11.52 1.24 13.61
C ALA A 15 10.12 1.74 13.20
N ASN A 16 9.57 2.67 13.96
CA ASN A 16 8.26 3.27 13.65
C ASN A 16 8.31 4.14 12.38
N THR A 17 9.38 4.90 12.16
CA THR A 17 9.57 5.66 10.92
C THR A 17 9.67 4.74 9.73
N GLU A 18 10.53 3.72 9.77
CA GLU A 18 10.69 2.74 8.70
C GLU A 18 9.39 1.97 8.41
N TYR A 19 8.65 1.60 9.45
CA TYR A 19 7.35 0.92 9.27
C TYR A 19 6.31 1.83 8.62
N THR A 20 6.24 3.09 9.02
CA THR A 20 5.32 4.07 8.43
C THR A 20 5.64 4.29 6.96
N ASP A 21 6.91 4.48 6.63
CA ASP A 21 7.36 4.66 5.24
C ASP A 21 7.03 3.42 4.41
N PHE A 22 7.24 2.21 4.95
CA PHE A 22 6.87 0.96 4.30
C PHE A 22 5.37 0.88 4.04
N VAL A 23 4.52 1.13 5.03
CA VAL A 23 3.05 1.04 4.87
C VAL A 23 2.52 2.07 3.88
N CYS A 24 3.15 3.24 3.78
CA CYS A 24 2.74 4.28 2.85
C CYS A 24 3.26 4.09 1.42
N SER A 25 4.36 3.37 1.23
CA SER A 25 5.05 3.28 -0.06
C SER A 25 4.94 1.92 -0.76
N ASP A 26 4.73 0.83 -0.01
CA ASP A 26 4.65 -0.52 -0.57
C ASP A 26 3.22 -0.86 -0.98
N ASP A 27 3.04 -1.23 -2.25
CA ASP A 27 1.74 -1.58 -2.82
C ASP A 27 1.09 -2.82 -2.20
N LYS A 28 1.84 -3.64 -1.49
CA LYS A 28 1.36 -4.83 -0.77
C LYS A 28 1.08 -4.60 0.71
N ALA A 29 1.45 -3.43 1.24
CA ALA A 29 1.27 -3.11 2.65
C ALA A 29 -0.14 -2.61 3.02
N TRP A 30 -1.01 -2.37 2.06
CA TRP A 30 -2.37 -1.84 2.27
C TRP A 30 -3.22 -2.65 3.27
N MET A 31 -2.92 -3.94 3.43
CA MET A 31 -3.63 -4.84 4.32
C MET A 31 -3.17 -4.76 5.78
N LEU A 32 -2.04 -4.09 6.05
CA LEU A 32 -1.46 -3.99 7.38
C LEU A 32 -2.05 -2.80 8.16
N GLN A 33 -2.04 -2.90 9.48
CA GLN A 33 -2.34 -1.77 10.35
C GLN A 33 -1.30 -0.66 10.16
N ASN A 34 -1.70 0.59 10.35
CA ASN A 34 -0.81 1.75 10.22
C ASN A 34 0.25 1.82 11.33
N VAL A 35 0.05 1.08 12.40
CA VAL A 35 0.98 1.02 13.54
C VAL A 35 1.35 -0.43 13.81
N ALA A 36 2.63 -0.71 13.90
CA ALA A 36 3.14 -2.01 14.31
C ALA A 36 3.29 -2.10 15.84
N LYS A 37 3.35 -3.32 16.34
CA LYS A 37 3.77 -3.61 17.72
C LYS A 37 5.21 -4.08 17.72
N TYR A 38 5.93 -3.75 18.77
CA TYR A 38 7.35 -4.07 18.88
C TYR A 38 7.64 -4.87 20.15
N GLU A 39 8.48 -5.91 20.02
CA GLU A 39 9.20 -6.48 21.15
C GLU A 39 10.56 -5.80 21.26
N VAL A 40 10.94 -5.39 22.45
CA VAL A 40 12.18 -4.65 22.70
C VAL A 40 13.10 -5.40 23.68
N SER A 41 14.39 -5.22 23.49
CA SER A 41 15.43 -5.63 24.45
C SER A 41 16.31 -4.41 24.75
N GLY A 42 16.24 -3.91 26.00
CA GLY A 42 16.82 -2.62 26.34
C GLY A 42 16.16 -1.49 25.54
N ASP A 43 16.95 -0.73 24.79
CA ASP A 43 16.50 0.37 23.93
C ASP A 43 16.32 -0.03 22.44
N LYS A 44 16.49 -1.32 22.12
CA LYS A 44 16.47 -1.83 20.76
C LYS A 44 15.25 -2.70 20.47
N VAL A 45 14.69 -2.53 19.27
CA VAL A 45 13.63 -3.40 18.75
C VAL A 45 14.27 -4.73 18.30
N VAL A 46 13.73 -5.83 18.80
CA VAL A 46 14.18 -7.19 18.43
C VAL A 46 13.16 -7.88 17.52
N LYS A 47 11.88 -7.48 17.59
CA LYS A 47 10.84 -8.02 16.71
C LYS A 47 9.78 -6.97 16.37
N VAL A 48 9.33 -6.99 15.12
CA VAL A 48 8.17 -6.24 14.66
C VAL A 48 7.01 -7.20 14.48
N ILE A 49 5.87 -6.91 15.12
CA ILE A 49 4.64 -7.70 15.02
C ILE A 49 3.70 -7.01 14.05
N LEU A 50 3.41 -7.70 12.94
CA LEU A 50 2.53 -7.21 11.91
C LEU A 50 1.09 -7.63 12.21
N ASP A 51 0.22 -6.65 12.38
CA ASP A 51 -1.23 -6.84 12.52
C ASP A 51 -1.92 -6.48 11.20
N TYR A 52 -2.94 -7.24 10.82
CA TYR A 52 -3.71 -7.04 9.61
C TYR A 52 -5.00 -6.27 9.91
N LYS A 53 -5.44 -5.43 8.96
CA LYS A 53 -6.73 -4.70 9.02
C LYS A 53 -7.93 -5.61 8.76
N TYR A 54 -7.71 -6.68 8.02
CA TYR A 54 -8.74 -7.55 7.48
C TYR A 54 -8.40 -9.02 7.71
N ASP A 55 -9.39 -9.89 7.69
CA ASP A 55 -9.16 -11.32 7.70
C ASP A 55 -8.63 -11.83 6.34
N LYS A 56 -8.18 -13.10 6.32
CA LYS A 56 -7.55 -13.68 5.14
C LYS A 56 -8.50 -13.72 3.93
N SER A 57 -9.78 -13.96 4.14
CA SER A 57 -10.76 -14.03 3.06
C SER A 57 -11.08 -12.66 2.49
N GLU A 58 -11.19 -11.66 3.35
CA GLU A 58 -11.36 -10.26 2.95
C GLU A 58 -10.16 -9.76 2.16
N ILE A 59 -8.93 -10.05 2.63
CA ILE A 59 -7.70 -9.69 1.91
C ILE A 59 -7.71 -10.29 0.51
N ALA A 60 -8.03 -11.58 0.38
CA ALA A 60 -8.08 -12.24 -0.92
C ALA A 60 -9.12 -11.63 -1.87
N ASN A 61 -10.29 -11.27 -1.35
CA ASN A 61 -11.35 -10.64 -2.16
C ASN A 61 -10.95 -9.23 -2.60
N LYS A 62 -10.43 -8.42 -1.68
CA LYS A 62 -9.95 -7.05 -1.96
C LYS A 62 -8.80 -7.04 -2.97
N GLN A 63 -7.87 -8.00 -2.85
CA GLN A 63 -6.78 -8.15 -3.82
C GLN A 63 -7.30 -8.44 -5.23
N LYS A 64 -8.28 -9.34 -5.37
CA LYS A 64 -8.91 -9.61 -6.67
C LYS A 64 -9.58 -8.37 -7.27
N GLU A 65 -10.20 -7.55 -6.45
CA GLU A 65 -10.81 -6.30 -6.90
C GLU A 65 -9.75 -5.30 -7.41
N ILE A 66 -8.64 -5.14 -6.67
CA ILE A 66 -7.49 -4.32 -7.11
C ILE A 66 -6.94 -4.85 -8.44
N ASP A 67 -6.66 -6.16 -8.51
CA ASP A 67 -6.11 -6.80 -9.70
C ASP A 67 -7.03 -6.61 -10.92
N SER A 68 -8.33 -6.68 -10.73
CA SER A 68 -9.31 -6.46 -11.79
C SER A 68 -9.24 -5.04 -12.38
N VAL A 69 -9.16 -4.02 -11.53
CA VAL A 69 -9.04 -2.62 -11.97
C VAL A 69 -7.69 -2.38 -12.65
N VAL A 70 -6.60 -2.82 -12.04
CA VAL A 70 -5.25 -2.67 -12.61
C VAL A 70 -5.17 -3.36 -13.97
N ASN A 71 -5.67 -4.59 -14.09
CA ASN A 71 -5.67 -5.32 -15.36
C ASN A 71 -6.52 -4.62 -16.44
N SER A 72 -7.63 -4.00 -16.07
CA SER A 72 -8.45 -3.21 -17.00
C SER A 72 -7.68 -2.01 -17.55
N ILE A 73 -7.01 -1.24 -16.67
CA ILE A 73 -6.19 -0.09 -17.06
C ILE A 73 -5.03 -0.52 -17.95
N VAL A 74 -4.30 -1.56 -17.54
CA VAL A 74 -3.17 -2.10 -18.30
C VAL A 74 -3.61 -2.62 -19.67
N SER A 75 -4.74 -3.30 -19.76
CA SER A 75 -5.27 -3.82 -21.02
C SER A 75 -5.64 -2.68 -21.97
N SER A 76 -6.22 -1.61 -21.47
CA SER A 76 -6.52 -0.40 -22.25
C SER A 76 -5.24 0.30 -22.73
N ALA A 77 -4.24 0.44 -21.84
CA ALA A 77 -2.95 1.04 -22.20
C ALA A 77 -2.19 0.22 -23.26
N LYS A 78 -2.33 -1.11 -23.28
CA LYS A 78 -1.69 -1.98 -24.29
C LYS A 78 -2.15 -1.70 -25.72
N SER A 79 -3.32 -1.11 -25.91
CA SER A 79 -3.80 -0.71 -27.25
C SER A 79 -3.06 0.52 -27.82
N CYS A 80 -2.33 1.26 -26.99
CA CYS A 80 -1.53 2.41 -27.41
C CYS A 80 -0.28 1.95 -28.16
N LYS A 81 0.11 2.73 -29.19
CA LYS A 81 1.18 2.34 -30.12
C LYS A 81 2.59 2.51 -29.55
N THR A 82 2.83 3.54 -28.77
CA THR A 82 4.14 3.87 -28.22
C THR A 82 4.14 3.80 -26.70
N ASP A 83 5.31 3.67 -26.11
CA ASP A 83 5.43 3.67 -24.65
C ASP A 83 5.08 5.05 -24.06
N TYR A 84 5.32 6.13 -24.81
CA TYR A 84 4.84 7.47 -24.44
C TYR A 84 3.32 7.52 -24.38
N ASP A 85 2.62 6.99 -25.39
CA ASP A 85 1.15 6.99 -25.42
C ASP A 85 0.57 6.13 -24.27
N LYS A 86 1.22 5.01 -23.94
CA LYS A 86 0.83 4.17 -22.80
C LYS A 86 0.96 4.94 -21.47
N ALA A 87 2.12 5.58 -21.26
CA ALA A 87 2.38 6.37 -20.07
C ALA A 87 1.39 7.56 -19.98
N LYS A 88 1.15 8.25 -21.09
CA LYS A 88 0.17 9.34 -21.18
C LYS A 88 -1.24 8.85 -20.87
N PHE A 89 -1.65 7.71 -21.42
CA PHE A 89 -2.97 7.13 -21.14
C PHE A 89 -3.17 6.87 -19.63
N VAL A 90 -2.18 6.23 -18.98
CA VAL A 90 -2.26 5.97 -17.53
C VAL A 90 -2.30 7.28 -16.73
N TYR A 91 -1.48 8.26 -17.11
CA TYR A 91 -1.45 9.56 -16.46
C TYR A 91 -2.79 10.30 -16.58
N ASP A 92 -3.34 10.39 -17.80
CA ASP A 92 -4.65 11.01 -18.05
C ASP A 92 -5.76 10.28 -17.27
N TYR A 93 -5.74 8.93 -17.28
CA TYR A 93 -6.69 8.13 -16.51
C TYR A 93 -6.64 8.46 -15.00
N LEU A 94 -5.44 8.59 -14.44
CA LEU A 94 -5.28 8.95 -13.02
C LEU A 94 -5.82 10.36 -12.74
N ILE A 95 -5.52 11.35 -13.58
CA ILE A 95 -6.01 12.72 -13.41
C ILE A 95 -7.55 12.77 -13.50
N ASP A 96 -8.14 12.06 -14.45
CA ASP A 96 -9.58 12.09 -14.69
C ASP A 96 -10.38 11.37 -13.60
N ASN A 97 -9.76 10.37 -12.95
CA ASN A 97 -10.45 9.46 -12.04
C ASN A 97 -10.03 9.62 -10.57
N PHE A 98 -9.02 10.43 -10.26
CA PHE A 98 -8.61 10.70 -8.87
C PHE A 98 -8.88 12.14 -8.49
N LYS A 99 -9.39 12.31 -7.27
CA LYS A 99 -9.47 13.61 -6.62
C LYS A 99 -8.48 13.66 -5.48
N TYR A 100 -7.88 14.83 -5.28
CA TYR A 100 -7.01 15.03 -4.13
C TYR A 100 -7.79 14.85 -2.83
N ASP A 101 -7.33 13.98 -1.96
CA ASP A 101 -7.91 13.78 -0.63
C ASP A 101 -7.44 14.89 0.34
N ASN A 102 -8.29 15.90 0.52
CA ASN A 102 -8.02 17.00 1.45
C ASN A 102 -8.09 16.57 2.93
N THR A 103 -8.63 15.37 3.21
CA THR A 103 -8.69 14.85 4.60
C THR A 103 -7.41 14.15 5.01
N LEU A 104 -6.55 13.81 4.06
CA LEU A 104 -5.32 13.04 4.24
C LEU A 104 -5.55 11.68 4.93
N SER A 105 -6.74 11.13 4.79
CA SER A 105 -7.15 9.88 5.44
C SER A 105 -6.85 8.63 4.61
N ASN A 106 -6.70 8.79 3.29
CA ASN A 106 -6.46 7.70 2.35
C ASN A 106 -4.95 7.60 2.06
N GLN A 107 -4.29 6.62 2.67
CA GLN A 107 -2.84 6.49 2.63
C GLN A 107 -2.37 5.13 2.09
N THR A 108 -3.28 4.26 1.64
CA THR A 108 -2.92 2.93 1.15
C THR A 108 -3.39 2.70 -0.29
N THR A 109 -2.76 1.75 -0.97
CA THR A 109 -3.15 1.31 -2.31
C THR A 109 -4.63 0.91 -2.37
N TYR A 110 -5.14 0.30 -1.31
CA TYR A 110 -6.56 -0.10 -1.25
C TYR A 110 -7.51 1.11 -1.13
N ASP A 111 -7.09 2.15 -0.43
CA ASP A 111 -7.88 3.38 -0.34
C ASP A 111 -7.93 4.09 -1.69
N LEU A 112 -6.81 4.17 -2.41
CA LEU A 112 -6.75 4.67 -3.79
C LEU A 112 -7.67 3.86 -4.72
N TYR A 113 -7.68 2.53 -4.59
CA TYR A 113 -8.58 1.66 -5.35
C TYR A 113 -10.06 2.01 -5.12
N LYS A 114 -10.47 2.29 -3.89
CA LYS A 114 -11.85 2.69 -3.59
C LYS A 114 -12.24 4.02 -4.24
N GLU A 115 -11.31 4.96 -4.32
CA GLU A 115 -11.53 6.22 -5.03
C GLU A 115 -11.86 5.99 -6.50
N ILE A 116 -11.11 5.12 -7.19
CA ILE A 116 -11.39 4.75 -8.60
C ILE A 116 -12.77 4.11 -8.75
N ARG A 117 -13.17 3.25 -7.82
CA ARG A 117 -14.42 2.50 -7.90
C ARG A 117 -15.67 3.34 -7.64
N ASN A 118 -15.55 4.42 -6.89
CA ASN A 118 -16.66 5.32 -6.56
C ASN A 118 -16.97 6.34 -7.67
N LEU A 119 -16.32 6.22 -8.80
CA LEU A 119 -16.55 6.99 -10.01
C LEU A 119 -17.38 6.20 -10.99
#